data_8c39f350cf3cf8c7dbedc2aea09017b1
#
_entry.id   8c39f350cf3cf8c7dbedc2aea09017b1
#
_cell.length_a   1.000
_cell.length_b   1.000
_cell.length_c   1.000
_cell.angle_alpha   90.00
_cell.angle_beta   90.00
_cell.angle_gamma   90.00
#
_symmetry.space_group_name_H-M   'P 1'
#
loop_
_entity.id
_entity.type
_entity.pdbx_description
1 polymer ?
#
loop_
_entity_poly.entity_id
_entity_poly.type
_entity_poly.pdbx_seq_one_letter_code
_entity_poly.pdbx_strand_id
1 'polypeptide(L)'
;LIHRHNHNNMKARTENGQIKIYKSLPSEYTKDDGTVILNFRNADAETIEAEGFYDVVKPSFNPLTQTKGGIQFDSENNVFTNVVTDIDFDQEVDIIGEDGEPTGETEKRYKVSDLQSSILSELKQKANQLLQPSDWQVVRKAERDIDIDSDTQTERSGILTELDRKESEVNALTSYADLL
;
A
#
# COMPACT_ATOMS: atom_id res chain seq x y z
N LEU A 1 -10.30 -29.40 -18.34
CA LEU A 1 -10.31 -27.94 -18.14
C LEU A 1 -9.05 -27.38 -18.79
N ILE A 2 -9.20 -26.75 -19.96
CA ILE A 2 -8.10 -26.15 -20.73
C ILE A 2 -7.68 -24.88 -19.99
N HIS A 3 -6.54 -24.93 -19.29
CA HIS A 3 -5.90 -23.73 -18.76
C HIS A 3 -5.47 -22.87 -19.95
N ARG A 4 -6.18 -21.78 -20.21
CA ARG A 4 -5.73 -20.72 -21.10
C ARG A 4 -4.48 -20.11 -20.47
N HIS A 5 -3.31 -20.46 -20.97
CA HIS A 5 -2.07 -19.77 -20.66
C HIS A 5 -2.22 -18.32 -21.10
N ASN A 6 -2.34 -17.43 -20.14
CA ASN A 6 -2.36 -15.99 -20.35
C ASN A 6 -0.92 -15.59 -20.74
N HIS A 7 -0.67 -15.37 -22.02
CA HIS A 7 0.66 -15.14 -22.63
C HIS A 7 1.33 -13.81 -22.23
N ASN A 8 0.93 -13.21 -21.12
CA ASN A 8 1.44 -11.90 -20.68
C ASN A 8 2.10 -11.94 -19.28
N ASN A 9 2.49 -13.10 -18.78
CA ASN A 9 3.19 -13.17 -17.50
C ASN A 9 4.67 -12.83 -17.70
N MET A 10 5.15 -11.84 -16.96
CA MET A 10 6.57 -11.56 -16.83
C MET A 10 7.25 -12.81 -16.27
N LYS A 11 8.42 -13.15 -16.81
CA LYS A 11 9.29 -14.18 -16.25
C LYS A 11 10.46 -13.53 -15.52
N ALA A 12 11.00 -14.21 -14.54
CA ALA A 12 12.26 -13.81 -13.92
C ALA A 12 13.19 -15.02 -13.82
N ARG A 13 14.48 -14.73 -13.69
CA ARG A 13 15.55 -15.70 -13.49
C ARG A 13 16.60 -15.10 -12.57
N THR A 14 17.28 -15.93 -11.82
CA THR A 14 18.47 -15.53 -11.07
C THR A 14 19.70 -15.67 -11.96
N GLU A 15 20.40 -14.56 -12.20
CA GLU A 15 21.65 -14.51 -12.99
C GLU A 15 22.74 -13.86 -12.13
N ASN A 16 23.85 -14.54 -11.94
CA ASN A 16 24.97 -14.05 -11.13
C ASN A 16 24.56 -13.55 -9.72
N GLY A 17 23.59 -14.23 -9.09
CA GLY A 17 23.09 -13.87 -7.77
C GLY A 17 22.09 -12.71 -7.76
N GLN A 18 21.71 -12.17 -8.91
CA GLN A 18 20.71 -11.11 -9.05
C GLN A 18 19.47 -11.61 -9.79
N ILE A 19 18.30 -11.13 -9.38
CA ILE A 19 17.05 -11.48 -10.04
C ILE A 19 16.81 -10.50 -11.20
N LYS A 20 16.73 -11.06 -12.40
CA LYS A 20 16.44 -10.30 -13.62
C LYS A 20 15.04 -10.61 -14.11
N ILE A 21 14.26 -9.56 -14.36
CA ILE A 21 12.87 -9.66 -14.81
C ILE A 21 12.80 -9.44 -16.33
N TYR A 22 12.12 -10.34 -17.01
CA TYR A 22 11.90 -10.33 -18.43
C TYR A 22 10.43 -10.06 -18.74
N LYS A 23 10.14 -8.93 -19.37
CA LYS A 23 8.80 -8.61 -19.88
C LYS A 23 8.38 -9.53 -21.02
N SER A 24 9.36 -10.06 -21.72
CA SER A 24 9.21 -11.03 -22.80
C SER A 24 10.50 -11.85 -22.89
N LEU A 25 10.38 -13.15 -23.02
CA LEU A 25 11.52 -14.02 -23.23
C LEU A 25 12.19 -13.75 -24.59
N PRO A 26 13.52 -13.96 -24.68
CA PRO A 26 14.24 -13.83 -25.94
C PRO A 26 13.76 -14.88 -26.95
N SER A 27 13.90 -14.57 -28.23
CA SER A 27 13.62 -15.56 -29.29
C SER A 27 14.67 -16.67 -29.37
N GLU A 28 15.91 -16.33 -28.99
CA GLU A 28 17.03 -17.27 -28.94
C GLU A 28 17.63 -17.21 -27.53
N TYR A 29 17.91 -18.37 -26.97
CA TYR A 29 18.53 -18.50 -25.67
C TYR A 29 19.72 -19.44 -25.73
N THR A 30 20.86 -18.98 -25.25
CA THR A 30 22.08 -19.80 -25.18
C THR A 30 22.23 -20.31 -23.75
N LYS A 31 22.26 -21.63 -23.63
CA LYS A 31 22.51 -22.33 -22.36
C LYS A 31 23.96 -22.13 -21.88
N ASP A 32 24.23 -22.46 -20.65
CA ASP A 32 25.57 -22.39 -20.07
C ASP A 32 26.57 -23.36 -20.74
N ASP A 33 26.09 -24.45 -21.36
CA ASP A 33 26.87 -25.40 -22.14
C ASP A 33 27.12 -24.97 -23.59
N GLY A 34 26.62 -23.78 -23.98
CA GLY A 34 26.75 -23.25 -25.36
C GLY A 34 25.67 -23.69 -26.30
N THR A 35 24.74 -24.56 -25.90
CA THR A 35 23.61 -24.99 -26.76
C THR A 35 22.65 -23.83 -26.92
N VAL A 36 22.21 -23.60 -28.19
CA VAL A 36 21.23 -22.54 -28.51
C VAL A 36 19.84 -23.13 -28.68
N ILE A 37 18.88 -22.61 -27.93
CA ILE A 37 17.47 -22.91 -28.09
C ILE A 37 16.86 -21.81 -28.97
N LEU A 38 16.43 -22.21 -30.17
CA LEU A 38 15.70 -21.33 -31.08
C LEU A 38 14.22 -21.25 -30.67
N ASN A 39 13.61 -20.11 -30.94
CA ASN A 39 12.20 -19.86 -30.61
C ASN A 39 11.87 -20.05 -29.13
N PHE A 40 12.83 -19.76 -28.24
CA PHE A 40 12.72 -19.97 -26.80
C PHE A 40 11.49 -19.28 -26.17
N ARG A 41 11.09 -18.13 -26.70
CA ARG A 41 9.87 -17.43 -26.26
C ARG A 41 8.61 -18.29 -26.33
N ASN A 42 8.54 -19.20 -27.26
CA ASN A 42 7.40 -20.09 -27.52
C ASN A 42 7.69 -21.54 -27.12
N ALA A 43 8.77 -21.81 -26.42
CA ALA A 43 9.07 -23.13 -25.88
C ALA A 43 7.99 -23.52 -24.85
N ASP A 44 7.90 -24.82 -24.58
CA ASP A 44 7.00 -25.31 -23.53
C ASP A 44 7.49 -24.86 -22.14
N ALA A 45 6.58 -24.92 -21.16
CA ALA A 45 6.85 -24.47 -19.81
C ALA A 45 8.01 -25.24 -19.17
N GLU A 46 8.09 -26.55 -19.42
CA GLU A 46 9.14 -27.41 -18.88
C GLU A 46 10.54 -26.97 -19.36
N THR A 47 10.67 -26.68 -20.65
CA THR A 47 11.92 -26.17 -21.26
C THR A 47 12.29 -24.80 -20.66
N ILE A 48 11.32 -23.89 -20.48
CA ILE A 48 11.54 -22.56 -19.92
C ILE A 48 11.96 -22.65 -18.46
N GLU A 49 11.28 -23.46 -17.67
CA GLU A 49 11.56 -23.66 -16.24
C GLU A 49 12.88 -24.38 -16.00
N ALA A 50 13.24 -25.34 -16.86
CA ALA A 50 14.53 -26.03 -16.81
C ALA A 50 15.71 -25.05 -16.94
N GLU A 51 15.53 -23.93 -17.62
CA GLU A 51 16.52 -22.85 -17.75
C GLU A 51 16.38 -21.78 -16.64
N GLY A 52 15.56 -22.04 -15.61
CA GLY A 52 15.41 -21.20 -14.44
C GLY A 52 14.52 -19.96 -14.62
N PHE A 53 13.71 -19.93 -15.70
CA PHE A 53 12.76 -18.85 -15.94
C PHE A 53 11.39 -19.21 -15.37
N TYR A 54 10.99 -18.54 -14.30
CA TYR A 54 9.71 -18.76 -13.64
C TYR A 54 8.81 -17.52 -13.72
N ASP A 55 7.52 -17.71 -13.53
CA ASP A 55 6.56 -16.63 -13.54
C ASP A 55 6.80 -15.62 -12.42
N VAL A 56 6.53 -14.34 -12.71
CA VAL A 56 6.51 -13.29 -11.68
C VAL A 56 5.06 -13.06 -11.26
N VAL A 57 4.78 -13.39 -10.02
CA VAL A 57 3.44 -13.23 -9.42
C VAL A 57 3.46 -12.07 -8.43
N LYS A 58 2.49 -11.19 -8.54
CA LYS A 58 2.31 -10.11 -7.58
C LYS A 58 1.53 -10.65 -6.38
N PRO A 59 2.06 -10.59 -5.16
CA PRO A 59 1.32 -11.00 -3.99
C PRO A 59 0.19 -10.02 -3.72
N SER A 60 -0.90 -10.52 -3.15
CA SER A 60 -1.87 -9.67 -2.47
C SER A 60 -1.30 -9.23 -1.13
N PHE A 61 -1.37 -7.96 -0.80
CA PHE A 61 -0.97 -7.45 0.51
C PHE A 61 -1.84 -6.26 0.91
N ASN A 62 -1.98 -6.04 2.21
CA ASN A 62 -2.66 -4.88 2.75
C ASN A 62 -1.60 -3.82 3.13
N PRO A 63 -1.50 -2.69 2.42
CA PRO A 63 -0.48 -1.67 2.71
C PRO A 63 -0.64 -0.99 4.08
N LEU A 64 -1.77 -1.18 4.76
CA LEU A 64 -2.00 -0.65 6.11
C LEU A 64 -1.35 -1.53 7.18
N THR A 65 -1.26 -2.84 6.94
CA THR A 65 -0.75 -3.82 7.93
C THR A 65 0.50 -4.54 7.47
N GLN A 66 0.90 -4.37 6.21
CA GLN A 66 1.98 -5.13 5.61
C GLN A 66 2.92 -4.24 4.81
N THR A 67 4.18 -4.63 4.75
CA THR A 67 5.17 -4.04 3.86
C THR A 67 5.50 -5.00 2.74
N LYS A 68 5.82 -4.44 1.58
CA LYS A 68 6.26 -5.20 0.42
C LYS A 68 7.76 -4.98 0.19
N GLY A 69 8.53 -6.03 0.39
CA GLY A 69 9.97 -6.07 0.17
C GLY A 69 10.37 -6.36 -1.27
N GLY A 70 11.63 -6.73 -1.45
CA GLY A 70 12.20 -7.12 -2.72
C GLY A 70 11.55 -8.38 -3.31
N ILE A 71 11.82 -8.61 -4.59
CA ILE A 71 11.41 -9.85 -5.27
C ILE A 71 12.34 -10.99 -4.84
N GLN A 72 11.78 -12.18 -4.60
CA GLN A 72 12.50 -13.41 -4.26
C GLN A 72 11.89 -14.59 -5.01
N PHE A 73 12.67 -15.68 -5.12
CA PHE A 73 12.16 -16.94 -5.65
C PHE A 73 11.45 -17.72 -4.54
N ASP A 74 10.20 -18.03 -4.76
CA ASP A 74 9.39 -18.92 -3.93
C ASP A 74 9.53 -20.34 -4.47
N SER A 75 10.33 -21.16 -3.79
CA SER A 75 10.60 -22.53 -4.20
C SER A 75 9.45 -23.51 -3.96
N GLU A 76 8.47 -23.14 -3.13
CA GLU A 76 7.29 -23.98 -2.89
C GLU A 76 6.31 -23.89 -4.04
N ASN A 77 6.16 -22.68 -4.60
CA ASN A 77 5.23 -22.42 -5.69
C ASN A 77 5.92 -22.30 -7.06
N ASN A 78 7.25 -22.37 -7.11
CA ASN A 78 8.07 -22.16 -8.33
C ASN A 78 7.76 -20.86 -9.06
N VAL A 79 7.71 -19.75 -8.31
CA VAL A 79 7.46 -18.42 -8.86
C VAL A 79 8.40 -17.38 -8.25
N PHE A 80 8.59 -16.26 -8.93
CA PHE A 80 9.17 -15.07 -8.31
C PHE A 80 8.07 -14.18 -7.78
N THR A 81 8.17 -13.79 -6.51
CA THR A 81 7.19 -12.93 -5.87
C THR A 81 7.85 -11.93 -4.92
N ASN A 82 7.17 -10.84 -4.59
CA ASN A 82 7.67 -9.94 -3.57
C ASN A 82 7.44 -10.55 -2.18
N VAL A 83 8.41 -10.37 -1.30
CA VAL A 83 8.23 -10.69 0.12
C VAL A 83 7.20 -9.76 0.71
N VAL A 84 6.20 -10.33 1.37
CA VAL A 84 5.22 -9.58 2.16
C VAL A 84 5.49 -9.87 3.63
N THR A 85 5.64 -8.82 4.42
CA THR A 85 5.93 -8.92 5.85
C THR A 85 4.92 -8.08 6.62
N ASP A 86 4.33 -8.63 7.65
CA ASP A 86 3.45 -7.89 8.54
C ASP A 86 4.23 -6.79 9.27
N ILE A 87 3.59 -5.63 9.44
CA ILE A 87 4.17 -4.52 10.21
C ILE A 87 4.07 -4.88 11.68
N ASP A 88 5.21 -4.87 12.37
CA ASP A 88 5.25 -4.94 13.83
C ASP A 88 4.95 -3.53 14.39
N PHE A 89 3.71 -3.31 14.80
CA PHE A 89 3.29 -2.04 15.38
C PHE A 89 3.81 -1.81 16.80
N ASP A 90 4.36 -2.84 17.44
CA ASP A 90 5.00 -2.74 18.75
C ASP A 90 6.51 -2.52 18.67
N GLN A 91 7.06 -2.43 17.45
CA GLN A 91 8.48 -2.19 17.23
C GLN A 91 8.95 -0.92 17.97
N GLU A 92 10.00 -1.08 18.76
CA GLU A 92 10.71 0.03 19.41
C GLU A 92 11.92 0.46 18.57
N VAL A 93 12.25 1.72 18.64
CA VAL A 93 13.42 2.33 18.00
C VAL A 93 14.16 3.20 19.00
N ASP A 94 15.48 3.29 18.84
CA ASP A 94 16.31 4.14 19.69
C ASP A 94 15.97 5.62 19.48
N ILE A 95 15.89 6.37 20.56
CA ILE A 95 15.78 7.83 20.52
C ILE A 95 17.17 8.39 20.22
N ILE A 96 17.29 9.15 19.13
CA ILE A 96 18.54 9.78 18.74
C ILE A 96 18.63 11.17 19.36
N GLY A 97 19.71 11.45 20.06
CA GLY A 97 20.00 12.76 20.66
C GLY A 97 20.34 13.83 19.61
N GLU A 98 20.47 15.07 20.04
CA GLU A 98 20.84 16.22 19.18
C GLU A 98 22.24 16.05 18.56
N ASP A 99 23.10 15.23 19.16
CA ASP A 99 24.45 14.88 18.70
C ASP A 99 24.44 13.78 17.61
N GLY A 100 23.28 13.20 17.33
CA GLY A 100 23.10 12.11 16.36
C GLY A 100 23.40 10.71 16.92
N GLU A 101 23.68 10.59 18.22
CA GLU A 101 23.93 9.31 18.88
C GLU A 101 22.68 8.83 19.64
N PRO A 102 22.52 7.49 19.84
CA PRO A 102 21.44 6.94 20.63
C PRO A 102 21.51 7.40 22.08
N THR A 103 20.39 7.87 22.63
CA THR A 103 20.30 8.31 24.03
C THR A 103 20.30 7.17 25.05
N GLY A 104 20.09 5.93 24.58
CA GLY A 104 19.89 4.74 25.41
C GLY A 104 18.42 4.55 25.83
N GLU A 105 17.54 5.42 25.39
CA GLU A 105 16.09 5.28 25.55
C GLU A 105 15.47 4.83 24.24
N THR A 106 14.33 4.12 24.33
CA THR A 106 13.57 3.68 23.15
C THR A 106 12.17 4.29 23.13
N GLU A 107 11.61 4.42 21.96
CA GLU A 107 10.21 4.78 21.77
C GLU A 107 9.54 3.86 20.76
N LYS A 108 8.21 3.75 20.81
CA LYS A 108 7.48 3.01 19.77
C LYS A 108 7.62 3.74 18.44
N ARG A 109 8.04 2.99 17.42
CA ARG A 109 8.15 3.48 16.03
C ARG A 109 6.80 3.97 15.49
N TYR A 110 5.72 3.28 15.87
CA TYR A 110 4.36 3.59 15.45
C TYR A 110 3.57 4.10 16.66
N LYS A 111 3.29 5.39 16.68
CA LYS A 111 2.50 6.02 17.74
C LYS A 111 1.05 6.10 17.30
N VAL A 112 0.15 5.52 18.10
CA VAL A 112 -1.31 5.58 17.84
C VAL A 112 -1.77 7.03 17.70
N SER A 113 -1.23 7.95 18.51
CA SER A 113 -1.53 9.38 18.45
C SER A 113 -1.24 10.03 17.10
N ASP A 114 -0.18 9.59 16.41
CA ASP A 114 0.20 10.15 15.12
C ASP A 114 -0.79 9.69 14.03
N LEU A 115 -1.19 8.41 14.08
CA LEU A 115 -2.21 7.88 13.17
C LEU A 115 -3.58 8.52 13.45
N GLN A 116 -3.98 8.66 14.73
CA GLN A 116 -5.20 9.38 15.11
C GLN A 116 -5.19 10.81 14.54
N SER A 117 -4.08 11.54 14.73
CA SER A 117 -3.93 12.91 14.24
C SER A 117 -4.06 12.99 12.70
N SER A 118 -3.48 12.03 12.00
CA SER A 118 -3.59 11.95 10.54
C SER A 118 -5.04 11.72 10.09
N ILE A 119 -5.72 10.73 10.68
CA ILE A 119 -7.12 10.40 10.37
C ILE A 119 -8.04 11.59 10.69
N LEU A 120 -7.86 12.24 11.86
CA LEU A 120 -8.64 13.41 12.23
C LEU A 120 -8.44 14.57 11.27
N SER A 121 -7.21 14.78 10.80
CA SER A 121 -6.91 15.79 9.79
C SER A 121 -7.64 15.53 8.48
N GLU A 122 -7.64 14.29 8.00
CA GLU A 122 -8.36 13.90 6.78
C GLU A 122 -9.88 14.04 6.94
N LEU A 123 -10.45 13.65 8.08
CA LEU A 123 -11.87 13.81 8.37
C LEU A 123 -12.28 15.28 8.34
N LYS A 124 -11.51 16.17 9.00
CA LYS A 124 -11.75 17.62 8.98
C LYS A 124 -11.65 18.21 7.58
N GLN A 125 -10.65 17.80 6.82
CA GLN A 125 -10.49 18.25 5.43
C GLN A 125 -11.69 17.84 4.57
N LYS A 126 -12.15 16.60 4.71
CA LYS A 126 -13.32 16.10 3.99
C LYS A 126 -14.60 16.82 4.38
N ALA A 127 -14.83 17.04 5.68
CA ALA A 127 -15.99 17.81 6.17
C ALA A 127 -15.96 19.26 5.63
N ASN A 128 -14.80 19.92 5.66
CA ASN A 128 -14.64 21.26 5.10
C ASN A 128 -14.97 21.30 3.60
N GLN A 129 -14.54 20.32 2.82
CA GLN A 129 -14.86 20.23 1.40
C GLN A 129 -16.38 20.12 1.16
N LEU A 130 -17.09 19.38 2.02
CA LEU A 130 -18.55 19.25 1.94
C LEU A 130 -19.29 20.52 2.38
N LEU A 131 -18.76 21.27 3.34
CA LEU A 131 -19.36 22.50 3.85
C LEU A 131 -19.12 23.71 2.94
N GLN A 132 -17.97 23.77 2.27
CA GLN A 132 -17.51 24.90 1.47
C GLN A 132 -18.55 25.45 0.46
N PRO A 133 -19.30 24.62 -0.30
CA PRO A 133 -20.28 25.13 -1.27
C PRO A 133 -21.37 26.00 -0.64
N SER A 134 -21.64 25.84 0.64
CA SER A 134 -22.69 26.56 1.39
C SER A 134 -22.17 27.60 2.38
N ASP A 135 -20.85 27.78 2.53
CA ASP A 135 -20.24 28.72 3.48
C ASP A 135 -20.66 30.18 3.24
N TRP A 136 -20.90 30.55 1.99
CA TRP A 136 -21.42 31.89 1.67
C TRP A 136 -22.76 32.22 2.33
N GLN A 137 -23.63 31.21 2.60
CA GLN A 137 -24.88 31.41 3.34
C GLN A 137 -24.62 31.72 4.81
N VAL A 138 -23.60 31.10 5.41
CA VAL A 138 -23.19 31.38 6.81
C VAL A 138 -22.68 32.82 6.92
N VAL A 139 -21.79 33.22 5.98
CA VAL A 139 -21.28 34.61 5.91
C VAL A 139 -22.43 35.59 5.71
N ARG A 140 -23.35 35.32 4.78
CA ARG A 140 -24.54 36.17 4.54
C ARG A 140 -25.42 36.29 5.78
N LYS A 141 -25.60 35.20 6.56
CA LYS A 141 -26.34 35.24 7.81
C LYS A 141 -25.65 36.14 8.84
N ALA A 142 -24.33 36.02 8.96
CA ALA A 142 -23.55 36.80 9.91
C ALA A 142 -23.51 38.30 9.56
N GLU A 143 -23.42 38.67 8.27
CA GLU A 143 -23.25 40.05 7.84
C GLU A 143 -24.60 40.79 7.65
N ARG A 144 -25.66 40.08 7.24
CA ARG A 144 -26.92 40.70 6.80
C ARG A 144 -28.15 40.19 7.53
N ASP A 145 -27.99 39.27 8.47
CA ASP A 145 -29.08 38.60 9.20
C ASP A 145 -30.10 37.90 8.27
N ILE A 146 -29.64 37.43 7.10
CA ILE A 146 -30.47 36.64 6.19
C ILE A 146 -30.30 35.17 6.51
N ASP A 147 -31.39 34.49 6.83
CA ASP A 147 -31.34 33.09 7.27
C ASP A 147 -30.74 32.16 6.20
N ILE A 148 -30.07 31.12 6.72
CA ILE A 148 -29.59 29.99 5.90
C ILE A 148 -30.82 29.21 5.45
N ASP A 149 -30.83 28.79 4.21
CA ASP A 149 -31.87 27.89 3.69
C ASP A 149 -32.00 26.64 4.55
N SER A 150 -33.24 26.23 4.86
CA SER A 150 -33.52 25.13 5.81
C SER A 150 -32.88 23.79 5.40
N ASP A 151 -32.89 23.49 4.09
CA ASP A 151 -32.31 22.25 3.58
C ASP A 151 -30.78 22.29 3.74
N THR A 152 -30.15 23.42 3.41
CA THR A 152 -28.73 23.68 3.63
C THR A 152 -28.36 23.59 5.11
N GLN A 153 -29.18 24.15 5.99
CA GLN A 153 -28.95 24.06 7.43
C GLN A 153 -28.98 22.61 7.94
N THR A 154 -29.95 21.84 7.45
CA THR A 154 -30.09 20.42 7.79
C THR A 154 -28.89 19.61 7.30
N GLU A 155 -28.47 19.81 6.04
CA GLU A 155 -27.30 19.14 5.48
C GLU A 155 -26.03 19.47 6.26
N ARG A 156 -25.76 20.75 6.52
CA ARG A 156 -24.60 21.20 7.30
C ARG A 156 -24.57 20.61 8.70
N SER A 157 -25.72 20.60 9.37
CA SER A 157 -25.85 20.01 10.70
C SER A 157 -25.55 18.50 10.66
N GLY A 158 -26.02 17.79 9.64
CA GLY A 158 -25.70 16.38 9.45
C GLY A 158 -24.21 16.11 9.26
N ILE A 159 -23.53 16.93 8.44
CA ILE A 159 -22.08 16.81 8.21
C ILE A 159 -21.30 17.02 9.52
N LEU A 160 -21.63 18.07 10.28
CA LEU A 160 -20.95 18.37 11.53
C LEU A 160 -21.19 17.30 12.61
N THR A 161 -22.44 16.82 12.74
CA THR A 161 -22.78 15.73 13.67
C THR A 161 -22.01 14.44 13.35
N GLU A 162 -21.88 14.10 12.07
CA GLU A 162 -21.15 12.91 11.64
C GLU A 162 -19.63 13.10 11.86
N LEU A 163 -19.09 14.31 11.66
CA LEU A 163 -17.71 14.63 11.99
C LEU A 163 -17.43 14.43 13.48
N ASP A 164 -18.25 15.01 14.36
CA ASP A 164 -18.09 14.90 15.82
C ASP A 164 -18.16 13.43 16.28
N ARG A 165 -19.07 12.65 15.69
CA ARG A 165 -19.19 11.21 15.97
C ARG A 165 -17.91 10.48 15.59
N LYS A 166 -17.41 10.71 14.39
CA LYS A 166 -16.18 10.06 13.88
C LYS A 166 -14.93 10.51 14.66
N GLU A 167 -14.81 11.78 15.01
CA GLU A 167 -13.73 12.27 15.85
C GLU A 167 -13.72 11.57 17.23
N SER A 168 -14.90 11.38 17.80
CA SER A 168 -15.03 10.68 19.09
C SER A 168 -14.62 9.21 18.96
N GLU A 169 -15.01 8.54 17.88
CA GLU A 169 -14.62 7.14 17.61
C GLU A 169 -13.09 7.02 17.46
N VAL A 170 -12.47 7.88 16.64
CA VAL A 170 -11.01 7.85 16.43
C VAL A 170 -10.25 8.12 17.74
N ASN A 171 -10.70 9.09 18.55
CA ASN A 171 -10.06 9.41 19.82
C ASN A 171 -10.21 8.29 20.87
N ALA A 172 -11.22 7.43 20.75
CA ALA A 172 -11.43 6.31 21.66
C ALA A 172 -10.55 5.09 21.34
N LEU A 173 -9.92 5.03 20.16
CA LEU A 173 -9.08 3.92 19.76
C LEU A 173 -7.72 3.97 20.46
N THR A 174 -7.26 2.82 20.95
CA THR A 174 -6.04 2.74 21.78
C THR A 174 -4.94 1.88 21.16
N SER A 175 -5.24 1.19 20.05
CA SER A 175 -4.27 0.36 19.34
C SER A 175 -4.29 0.62 17.83
N TYR A 176 -3.18 0.30 17.16
CA TYR A 176 -3.12 0.33 15.70
C TYR A 176 -4.11 -0.64 15.05
N ALA A 177 -4.34 -1.80 15.68
CA ALA A 177 -5.26 -2.81 15.16
C ALA A 177 -6.72 -2.30 15.10
N ASP A 178 -7.10 -1.41 16.03
CA ASP A 178 -8.45 -0.83 16.07
C ASP A 178 -8.64 0.26 15.00
N LEU A 179 -7.55 0.80 14.47
CA LEU A 179 -7.54 1.88 13.46
C LEU A 179 -7.49 1.37 12.02
N LEU A 180 -7.28 0.07 11.81
CA LEU A 180 -7.13 -0.57 10.49
C LEU A 180 -8.35 -1.42 10.14
#